data_126161347e790dcb675317e6bbd9388f
#
_entry.id   126161347e790dcb675317e6bbd9388f
#
_cell.length_a   1.000
_cell.length_b   1.000
_cell.length_c   1.000
_cell.angle_alpha   90.00
_cell.angle_beta   90.00
_cell.angle_gamma   90.00
#
_symmetry.space_group_name_H-M   'P 1'
#
loop_
_entity.id
_entity.type
_entity.pdbx_description
1 polymer ?
#
loop_
_entity_poly.entity_id
_entity_poly.type
_entity_poly.pdbx_seq_one_letter_code
_entity_poly.pdbx_strand_id
1 'polypeptide(L)'
;MAPGLKSSTLELLKRFNRAFPQFYEQFVSSEIQLQNLKLAYQVYQTKQAVIEIQPDSNKSVLHFSYRNQSFLLSDIFGVLAAYGLTIHSLSLYGQIYPPMLVFIKLVVSRGGKALTDKTSENVCRAVREALAGHFEVEEMLAVEFNLDAGLEDVATEFYVDPVFHLPA
;
A
#
# COMPACT_ATOMS: atom_id res chain seq x y z
N MET A 1 -2.89 4.20 -22.11
CA MET A 1 -3.03 2.81 -22.59
C MET A 1 -1.64 2.21 -22.78
N ALA A 2 -1.41 1.02 -22.27
CA ALA A 2 -0.11 0.37 -22.38
C ALA A 2 -0.02 -0.35 -23.75
N PRO A 3 0.94 0.03 -24.62
CA PRO A 3 1.08 -0.63 -25.90
C PRO A 3 1.58 -2.07 -25.71
N GLY A 4 1.11 -2.98 -26.56
CA GLY A 4 1.53 -4.38 -26.56
C GLY A 4 0.74 -5.33 -25.63
N LEU A 5 -0.29 -4.84 -24.93
CA LEU A 5 -1.17 -5.70 -24.15
C LEU A 5 -2.12 -6.50 -25.03
N LYS A 6 -2.39 -7.74 -24.62
CA LYS A 6 -3.43 -8.55 -25.26
C LYS A 6 -4.80 -7.91 -25.03
N SER A 7 -5.71 -8.05 -26.00
CA SER A 7 -7.08 -7.53 -25.89
C SER A 7 -7.79 -7.96 -24.61
N SER A 8 -7.63 -9.21 -24.20
CA SER A 8 -8.21 -9.75 -22.98
C SER A 8 -7.70 -9.06 -21.72
N THR A 9 -6.40 -8.74 -21.66
CA THR A 9 -5.80 -8.00 -20.56
C THR A 9 -6.30 -6.57 -20.52
N LEU A 10 -6.43 -5.94 -21.68
CA LEU A 10 -6.94 -4.57 -21.79
C LEU A 10 -8.40 -4.46 -21.32
N GLU A 11 -9.23 -5.43 -21.68
CA GLU A 11 -10.62 -5.53 -21.23
C GLU A 11 -10.70 -5.71 -19.70
N LEU A 12 -9.85 -6.57 -19.16
CA LEU A 12 -9.77 -6.80 -17.71
C LEU A 12 -9.34 -5.52 -16.98
N LEU A 13 -8.35 -4.81 -17.52
CA LEU A 13 -7.87 -3.55 -16.97
C LEU A 13 -8.98 -2.49 -16.96
N LYS A 14 -9.73 -2.37 -18.03
CA LYS A 14 -10.87 -1.44 -18.12
C LYS A 14 -11.94 -1.75 -17.07
N ARG A 15 -12.27 -3.03 -16.90
CA ARG A 15 -13.21 -3.46 -15.87
C ARG A 15 -12.71 -3.15 -14.47
N PHE A 16 -11.46 -3.45 -14.23
CA PHE A 16 -10.79 -3.16 -12.96
C PHE A 16 -10.80 -1.67 -12.64
N ASN A 17 -10.49 -0.83 -13.62
CA ASN A 17 -10.44 0.61 -13.43
C ASN A 17 -11.80 1.23 -13.09
N ARG A 18 -12.90 0.61 -13.50
CA ARG A 18 -14.26 1.09 -13.17
C ARG A 18 -14.58 1.06 -11.68
N ALA A 19 -13.85 0.28 -10.89
CA ALA A 19 -14.04 0.25 -9.44
C ALA A 19 -13.45 1.48 -8.73
N PHE A 20 -12.61 2.24 -9.41
CA PHE A 20 -12.01 3.46 -8.89
C PHE A 20 -12.83 4.70 -9.24
N PRO A 21 -12.55 5.85 -8.58
CA PRO A 21 -13.09 7.14 -9.03
C PRO A 21 -12.78 7.40 -10.50
N GLN A 22 -13.64 8.15 -11.14
CA GLN A 22 -13.62 8.36 -12.59
C GLN A 22 -12.29 8.91 -13.12
N PHE A 23 -11.59 9.72 -12.33
CA PHE A 23 -10.32 10.32 -12.73
C PHE A 23 -9.12 9.37 -12.65
N TYR A 24 -9.28 8.18 -12.09
CA TYR A 24 -8.18 7.22 -11.92
C TYR A 24 -7.47 6.90 -13.24
N GLU A 25 -8.21 6.59 -14.28
CA GLU A 25 -7.62 6.29 -15.60
C GLU A 25 -6.86 7.46 -16.21
N GLN A 26 -7.29 8.69 -15.90
CA GLN A 26 -6.69 9.90 -16.48
C GLN A 26 -5.37 10.29 -15.82
N PHE A 27 -5.28 10.13 -14.51
CA PHE A 27 -4.16 10.64 -13.72
C PHE A 27 -3.17 9.59 -13.25
N VAL A 28 -3.54 8.33 -13.31
CA VAL A 28 -2.65 7.22 -12.90
C VAL A 28 -2.00 6.64 -14.15
N SER A 29 -0.67 6.49 -14.12
CA SER A 29 0.06 5.94 -15.27
C SER A 29 -0.37 4.50 -15.56
N SER A 30 -0.24 4.10 -16.84
CA SER A 30 -0.54 2.73 -17.26
C SER A 30 0.26 1.69 -16.49
N GLU A 31 1.51 1.99 -16.18
CA GLU A 31 2.37 1.10 -15.39
C GLU A 31 1.81 0.87 -13.99
N ILE A 32 1.37 1.92 -13.32
CA ILE A 32 0.77 1.82 -11.99
C ILE A 32 -0.59 1.11 -12.07
N GLN A 33 -1.40 1.38 -13.07
CA GLN A 33 -2.67 0.67 -13.29
C GLN A 33 -2.43 -0.84 -13.42
N LEU A 34 -1.44 -1.25 -14.19
CA LEU A 34 -1.09 -2.66 -14.36
C LEU A 34 -0.52 -3.27 -13.07
N GLN A 35 0.31 -2.54 -12.37
CA GLN A 35 0.84 -2.98 -11.07
C GLN A 35 -0.29 -3.20 -10.06
N ASN A 36 -1.24 -2.28 -10.01
CA ASN A 36 -2.41 -2.40 -9.14
C ASN A 36 -3.28 -3.60 -9.54
N LEU A 37 -3.48 -3.84 -10.84
CA LEU A 37 -4.21 -5.01 -11.31
C LEU A 37 -3.52 -6.31 -10.90
N LYS A 38 -2.21 -6.37 -11.02
CA LYS A 38 -1.40 -7.53 -10.59
C LYS A 38 -1.56 -7.79 -9.10
N LEU A 39 -1.45 -6.75 -8.28
CA LEU A 39 -1.65 -6.86 -6.83
C LEU A 39 -3.06 -7.30 -6.48
N ALA A 40 -4.08 -6.75 -7.16
CA ALA A 40 -5.47 -7.16 -6.95
C ALA A 40 -5.68 -8.64 -7.23
N TYR A 41 -5.06 -9.15 -8.29
CA TYR A 41 -5.12 -10.58 -8.62
C TYR A 41 -4.48 -11.43 -7.53
N GLN A 42 -3.35 -11.00 -6.99
CA GLN A 42 -2.69 -11.70 -5.88
C GLN A 42 -3.54 -11.69 -4.60
N VAL A 43 -4.17 -10.55 -4.27
CA VAL A 43 -5.11 -10.47 -3.14
C VAL A 43 -6.28 -11.43 -3.35
N TYR A 44 -6.82 -11.47 -4.57
CA TYR A 44 -7.91 -12.38 -4.91
C TYR A 44 -7.52 -13.85 -4.74
N GLN A 45 -6.32 -14.23 -5.19
CA GLN A 45 -5.83 -15.61 -5.07
C GLN A 45 -5.53 -16.01 -3.64
N THR A 46 -4.86 -15.15 -2.88
CA THR A 46 -4.37 -15.47 -1.53
C THR A 46 -5.38 -15.18 -0.43
N LYS A 47 -6.39 -14.34 -0.71
CA LYS A 47 -7.35 -13.80 0.27
C LYS A 47 -6.67 -13.02 1.41
N GLN A 48 -5.48 -12.53 1.17
CA GLN A 48 -4.66 -11.81 2.15
C GLN A 48 -4.11 -10.52 1.55
N ALA A 49 -3.69 -9.61 2.43
CA ALA A 49 -2.93 -8.45 2.00
C ALA A 49 -1.63 -8.86 1.29
N VAL A 50 -1.26 -8.11 0.28
CA VAL A 50 -0.07 -8.36 -0.54
C VAL A 50 0.87 -7.18 -0.44
N ILE A 51 2.15 -7.47 -0.30
CA ILE A 51 3.22 -6.47 -0.29
C ILE A 51 4.36 -6.93 -1.19
N GLU A 52 4.86 -6.03 -2.01
CA GLU A 52 6.06 -6.21 -2.82
C GLU A 52 7.04 -5.08 -2.53
N ILE A 53 8.33 -5.40 -2.43
CA ILE A 53 9.40 -4.43 -2.21
C ILE A 53 10.42 -4.58 -3.33
N GLN A 54 10.79 -3.47 -3.94
CA GLN A 54 11.81 -3.43 -5.00
C GLN A 54 12.81 -2.33 -4.71
N PRO A 55 14.11 -2.57 -4.89
CA PRO A 55 15.10 -1.52 -4.79
C PRO A 55 15.01 -0.55 -5.95
N ASP A 56 15.30 0.72 -5.69
CA ASP A 56 15.39 1.78 -6.68
C ASP A 56 16.48 2.76 -6.26
N SER A 57 17.69 2.58 -6.78
CA SER A 57 18.89 3.33 -6.40
C SER A 57 19.14 3.24 -4.88
N ASN A 58 19.15 4.38 -4.17
CA ASN A 58 19.36 4.44 -2.73
C ASN A 58 18.05 4.36 -1.92
N LYS A 59 16.96 3.97 -2.56
CA LYS A 59 15.63 3.86 -1.96
C LYS A 59 15.02 2.52 -2.29
N SER A 60 13.92 2.20 -1.64
CA SER A 60 13.10 1.03 -1.98
C SER A 60 11.67 1.49 -2.22
N VAL A 61 11.00 0.82 -3.15
CA VAL A 61 9.60 1.07 -3.48
C VAL A 61 8.77 -0.09 -2.94
N LEU A 62 7.79 0.26 -2.11
CA LEU A 62 6.85 -0.71 -1.52
C LEU A 62 5.51 -0.56 -2.21
N HIS A 63 4.97 -1.67 -2.69
CA HIS A 63 3.62 -1.74 -3.23
C HIS A 63 2.77 -2.65 -2.34
N PHE A 64 1.65 -2.11 -1.87
CA PHE A 64 0.70 -2.84 -1.03
C PHE A 64 -0.65 -2.91 -1.71
N SER A 65 -1.37 -4.00 -1.47
CA SER A 65 -2.80 -4.05 -1.72
C SER A 65 -3.50 -4.88 -0.64
N TYR A 66 -4.63 -4.38 -0.20
CA TYR A 66 -5.45 -5.07 0.80
C TYR A 66 -6.90 -4.60 0.67
N ARG A 67 -7.82 -5.40 1.25
CA ARG A 67 -9.21 -4.98 1.35
C ARG A 67 -9.33 -3.87 2.39
N ASN A 68 -9.96 -2.76 2.02
CA ASN A 68 -10.12 -1.62 2.90
C ASN A 68 -10.86 -2.01 4.19
N GLN A 69 -10.17 -1.82 5.31
CA GLN A 69 -10.69 -2.02 6.66
C GLN A 69 -10.15 -0.91 7.55
N SER A 70 -10.87 -0.65 8.66
CA SER A 70 -10.45 0.37 9.61
C SER A 70 -9.07 0.08 10.18
N PHE A 71 -8.27 1.11 10.32
CA PHE A 71 -6.97 1.10 11.01
C PHE A 71 -5.81 0.37 10.35
N LEU A 72 -6.02 -0.32 9.22
CA LEU A 72 -4.93 -1.04 8.55
C LEU A 72 -3.79 -0.12 8.09
N LEU A 73 -4.11 1.10 7.70
CA LEU A 73 -3.09 2.07 7.27
C LEU A 73 -2.17 2.48 8.43
N SER A 74 -2.74 2.68 9.63
CA SER A 74 -1.92 2.96 10.81
C SER A 74 -1.02 1.78 11.19
N ASP A 75 -1.50 0.56 11.02
CA ASP A 75 -0.70 -0.64 11.26
C ASP A 75 0.50 -0.70 10.32
N ILE A 76 0.28 -0.40 9.04
CA ILE A 76 1.37 -0.33 8.06
C ILE A 76 2.41 0.72 8.48
N PHE A 77 1.98 1.93 8.76
CA PHE A 77 2.89 3.00 9.17
C PHE A 77 3.58 2.68 10.51
N GLY A 78 2.88 2.04 11.42
CA GLY A 78 3.45 1.58 12.68
C GLY A 78 4.61 0.62 12.49
N VAL A 79 4.45 -0.36 11.61
CA VAL A 79 5.53 -1.29 11.26
C VAL A 79 6.71 -0.57 10.64
N LEU A 80 6.46 0.31 9.66
CA LEU A 80 7.53 1.06 9.00
C LEU A 80 8.32 1.92 9.99
N ALA A 81 7.63 2.58 10.91
CA ALA A 81 8.25 3.38 11.96
C ALA A 81 9.09 2.52 12.90
N ALA A 82 8.60 1.35 13.29
CA ALA A 82 9.33 0.44 14.17
C ALA A 82 10.62 -0.07 13.53
N TYR A 83 10.65 -0.21 12.22
CA TYR A 83 11.89 -0.56 11.49
C TYR A 83 12.77 0.65 11.17
N GLY A 84 12.39 1.84 11.59
CA GLY A 84 13.18 3.06 11.38
C GLY A 84 13.23 3.51 9.92
N LEU A 85 12.17 3.25 9.16
CA LEU A 85 12.12 3.63 7.75
C LEU A 85 11.73 5.11 7.60
N THR A 86 12.41 5.79 6.68
CA THR A 86 12.03 7.14 6.25
C THR A 86 11.13 7.03 5.02
N ILE A 87 9.96 7.66 5.07
CA ILE A 87 9.03 7.71 3.94
C ILE A 87 9.30 8.98 3.14
N HIS A 88 9.63 8.84 1.86
CA HIS A 88 9.90 9.96 0.95
C HIS A 88 8.67 10.36 0.15
N SER A 89 7.84 9.41 -0.22
CA SER A 89 6.58 9.68 -0.93
C SER A 89 5.56 8.60 -0.68
N LEU A 90 4.30 8.98 -0.79
CA LEU A 90 3.14 8.12 -0.63
C LEU A 90 2.17 8.41 -1.77
N SER A 91 1.73 7.36 -2.44
CA SER A 91 0.58 7.41 -3.34
C SER A 91 -0.45 6.38 -2.87
N LEU A 92 -1.70 6.79 -2.78
CA LEU A 92 -2.78 5.93 -2.33
C LEU A 92 -3.93 5.99 -3.32
N TYR A 93 -4.39 4.83 -3.74
CA TYR A 93 -5.52 4.67 -4.65
C TYR A 93 -6.54 3.73 -4.01
N GLY A 94 -7.75 4.22 -3.80
CA GLY A 94 -8.83 3.44 -3.22
C GLY A 94 -9.94 3.17 -4.23
N GLN A 95 -10.39 1.93 -4.31
CA GLN A 95 -11.60 1.59 -5.03
C GLN A 95 -12.82 2.06 -4.24
N ILE A 96 -13.80 2.62 -4.94
CA ILE A 96 -15.07 3.08 -4.36
C ILE A 96 -16.21 2.10 -4.62
N TYR A 97 -15.98 1.08 -5.45
CA TYR A 97 -16.90 -0.02 -5.71
C TYR A 97 -16.23 -1.35 -5.37
N PRO A 98 -17.01 -2.41 -5.09
CA PRO A 98 -16.44 -3.72 -4.83
C PRO A 98 -15.45 -4.16 -5.90
N PRO A 99 -14.32 -4.77 -5.51
CA PRO A 99 -14.02 -5.37 -4.21
C PRO A 99 -13.47 -4.45 -3.11
N MET A 100 -13.46 -3.14 -3.29
CA MET A 100 -13.03 -2.17 -2.27
C MET A 100 -11.57 -2.36 -1.82
N LEU A 101 -10.70 -2.59 -2.78
CA LEU A 101 -9.27 -2.70 -2.52
C LEU A 101 -8.60 -1.34 -2.41
N VAL A 102 -7.56 -1.28 -1.60
CA VAL A 102 -6.68 -0.13 -1.46
C VAL A 102 -5.32 -0.50 -2.03
N PHE A 103 -4.70 0.44 -2.73
CA PHE A 103 -3.38 0.29 -3.33
C PHE A 103 -2.49 1.41 -2.84
N ILE A 104 -1.35 1.07 -2.26
CA ILE A 104 -0.41 2.03 -1.73
C ILE A 104 0.94 1.82 -2.38
N LYS A 105 1.54 2.92 -2.82
CA LYS A 105 2.93 2.95 -3.26
C LYS A 105 3.69 3.86 -2.31
N LEU A 106 4.71 3.32 -1.67
CA LEU A 106 5.61 4.07 -0.79
C LEU A 106 7.03 4.03 -1.34
N VAL A 107 7.70 5.16 -1.28
CA VAL A 107 9.14 5.22 -1.51
C VAL A 107 9.80 5.46 -0.16
N VAL A 108 10.66 4.54 0.25
CA VAL A 108 11.28 4.54 1.59
C VAL A 108 12.78 4.35 1.49
N SER A 109 13.47 4.71 2.58
CA SER A 109 14.87 4.36 2.79
C SER A 109 15.11 4.04 4.26
N ARG A 110 16.25 3.44 4.54
CA ARG A 110 16.73 3.24 5.91
C ARG A 110 18.17 3.68 5.97
N GLY A 111 18.44 4.70 6.82
CA GLY A 111 19.77 5.28 6.90
C GLY A 111 20.28 5.85 5.57
N GLY A 112 19.39 6.41 4.75
CA GLY A 112 19.73 7.00 3.45
C GLY A 112 20.02 5.99 2.34
N LYS A 113 19.68 4.71 2.55
CA LYS A 113 19.94 3.63 1.59
C LYS A 113 18.69 2.81 1.34
N ALA A 114 18.67 2.09 0.22
CA ALA A 114 17.66 1.07 -0.05
C ALA A 114 17.69 -0.02 1.04
N LEU A 115 16.54 -0.66 1.27
CA LEU A 115 16.44 -1.76 2.22
C LEU A 115 17.28 -2.94 1.73
N THR A 116 17.96 -3.59 2.67
CA THR A 116 18.63 -4.87 2.39
C THR A 116 17.57 -5.96 2.18
N ASP A 117 17.93 -7.06 1.54
CA ASP A 117 17.04 -8.19 1.34
C ASP A 117 16.46 -8.69 2.67
N LYS A 118 17.30 -8.80 3.69
CA LYS A 118 16.88 -9.23 5.02
C LYS A 118 15.87 -8.25 5.65
N THR A 119 16.13 -6.96 5.58
CA THR A 119 15.20 -5.95 6.10
C THR A 119 13.88 -5.98 5.31
N SER A 120 13.95 -6.10 3.99
CA SER A 120 12.77 -6.23 3.14
C SER A 120 11.90 -7.43 3.53
N GLU A 121 12.51 -8.59 3.72
CA GLU A 121 11.80 -9.80 4.17
C GLU A 121 11.15 -9.61 5.54
N ASN A 122 11.87 -9.00 6.48
CA ASN A 122 11.36 -8.74 7.83
C ASN A 122 10.20 -7.74 7.80
N VAL A 123 10.30 -6.67 7.03
CA VAL A 123 9.24 -5.68 6.87
C VAL A 123 8.01 -6.33 6.24
N CYS A 124 8.17 -7.09 5.16
CA CYS A 124 7.07 -7.81 4.52
C CYS A 124 6.35 -8.73 5.50
N ARG A 125 7.10 -9.50 6.27
CA ARG A 125 6.53 -10.39 7.27
C ARG A 125 5.77 -9.62 8.34
N ALA A 126 6.39 -8.59 8.91
CA ALA A 126 5.79 -7.80 9.97
C ALA A 126 4.52 -7.08 9.51
N VAL A 127 4.50 -6.52 8.30
CA VAL A 127 3.31 -5.91 7.72
C VAL A 127 2.19 -6.93 7.54
N ARG A 128 2.50 -8.10 6.99
CA ARG A 128 1.50 -9.18 6.82
C ARG A 128 0.92 -9.62 8.15
N GLU A 129 1.76 -9.83 9.16
CA GLU A 129 1.33 -10.22 10.50
C GLU A 129 0.47 -9.16 11.17
N ALA A 130 0.85 -7.88 11.04
CA ALA A 130 0.06 -6.77 11.56
C ALA A 130 -1.32 -6.69 10.89
N LEU A 131 -1.36 -6.78 9.56
CA LEU A 131 -2.61 -6.75 8.80
C LEU A 131 -3.49 -7.97 9.06
N ALA A 132 -2.90 -9.08 9.46
CA ALA A 132 -3.63 -10.28 9.87
C ALA A 132 -4.04 -10.25 11.36
N GLY A 133 -3.62 -9.24 12.11
CA GLY A 133 -3.93 -9.11 13.54
C GLY A 133 -3.11 -10.03 14.43
N HIS A 134 -1.93 -10.50 13.97
CA HIS A 134 -1.10 -11.43 14.72
C HIS A 134 -0.23 -10.77 15.77
N PHE A 135 -0.05 -9.44 15.73
CA PHE A 135 0.57 -8.72 16.83
C PHE A 135 0.05 -7.29 16.92
N GLU A 136 0.25 -6.69 18.07
CA GLU A 136 -0.27 -5.36 18.36
C GLU A 136 0.80 -4.31 18.06
N VAL A 137 0.63 -3.61 16.94
CA VAL A 137 1.55 -2.56 16.48
C VAL A 137 1.63 -1.43 17.48
N GLU A 138 0.52 -1.10 18.13
CA GLU A 138 0.46 -0.04 19.14
C GLU A 138 1.39 -0.31 20.32
N GLU A 139 1.43 -1.54 20.82
CA GLU A 139 2.35 -1.94 21.88
C GLU A 139 3.81 -1.82 21.42
N MET A 140 4.09 -2.23 20.21
CA MET A 140 5.42 -2.13 19.64
C MET A 140 5.89 -0.69 19.54
N LEU A 141 5.04 0.22 19.07
CA LEU A 141 5.34 1.64 18.97
C LEU A 141 5.45 2.31 20.36
N ALA A 142 4.61 1.95 21.31
CA ALA A 142 4.67 2.49 22.65
C ALA A 142 6.03 2.19 23.32
N VAL A 143 6.59 1.02 23.08
CA VAL A 143 7.93 0.65 23.57
C VAL A 143 9.03 1.46 22.87
N GLU A 144 8.95 1.57 21.54
CA GLU A 144 10.00 2.22 20.73
C GLU A 144 10.01 3.75 20.87
N PHE A 145 8.83 4.36 20.84
CA PHE A 145 8.68 5.80 20.68
C PHE A 145 7.96 6.49 21.85
N ASN A 146 7.47 5.74 22.81
CA ASN A 146 6.70 6.27 23.94
C ASN A 146 5.53 7.18 23.47
N LEU A 147 4.79 6.72 22.49
CA LEU A 147 3.66 7.45 21.92
C LEU A 147 2.39 7.16 22.69
N ASP A 148 1.76 8.21 23.22
CA ASP A 148 0.43 8.14 23.84
C ASP A 148 -0.70 8.37 22.83
N ALA A 149 -0.37 8.90 21.65
CA ALA A 149 -1.36 9.18 20.63
C ALA A 149 -1.83 7.88 19.95
N GLY A 150 -3.13 7.69 19.87
CA GLY A 150 -3.70 6.56 19.15
C GLY A 150 -3.40 6.62 17.66
N LEU A 151 -2.91 5.52 17.12
CA LEU A 151 -2.71 5.37 15.68
C LEU A 151 -4.04 5.43 14.92
N GLU A 152 -5.14 5.22 15.61
CA GLU A 152 -6.50 5.33 15.08
C GLU A 152 -6.79 6.70 14.47
N ASP A 153 -6.34 7.77 15.12
CA ASP A 153 -6.54 9.13 14.62
C ASP A 153 -5.83 9.34 13.29
N VAL A 154 -4.60 8.82 13.19
CA VAL A 154 -3.82 8.87 11.94
C VAL A 154 -4.50 8.07 10.85
N ALA A 155 -4.96 6.86 11.17
CA ALA A 155 -5.66 6.01 10.22
C ALA A 155 -6.95 6.65 9.73
N THR A 156 -7.74 7.23 10.63
CA THR A 156 -8.99 7.91 10.30
C THR A 156 -8.74 9.06 9.32
N GLU A 157 -7.73 9.87 9.59
CA GLU A 157 -7.36 10.99 8.72
C GLU A 157 -7.02 10.50 7.30
N PHE A 158 -6.20 9.46 7.18
CA PHE A 158 -5.82 8.88 5.89
C PHE A 158 -6.97 8.16 5.18
N TYR A 159 -7.86 7.50 5.92
CA TYR A 159 -8.99 6.79 5.32
C TYR A 159 -10.13 7.71 4.88
N VAL A 160 -10.34 8.81 5.59
CA VAL A 160 -11.38 9.78 5.23
C VAL A 160 -10.98 10.53 3.97
N ASP A 161 -9.72 10.93 3.88
CA ASP A 161 -9.23 11.81 2.83
C ASP A 161 -8.75 11.13 1.54
N PRO A 162 -8.37 9.83 1.48
CA PRO A 162 -7.81 9.26 0.25
C PRO A 162 -8.68 9.41 -0.99
N VAL A 163 -10.00 9.36 -0.83
CA VAL A 163 -10.95 9.55 -1.93
C VAL A 163 -10.98 11.00 -2.41
N PHE A 164 -10.77 11.96 -1.52
CA PHE A 164 -10.79 13.38 -1.80
C PHE A 164 -9.42 13.90 -2.25
N HIS A 165 -8.34 13.25 -1.81
CA HIS A 165 -6.97 13.62 -2.12
C HIS A 165 -6.38 12.84 -3.29
N LEU A 166 -7.09 11.86 -3.80
CA LEU A 166 -6.72 11.29 -5.09
C LEU A 166 -6.73 12.41 -6.12
N PRO A 167 -5.75 12.42 -7.04
CA PRO A 167 -5.57 13.55 -7.93
C PRO A 167 -6.87 13.94 -8.60
N ALA A 168 -7.30 15.12 -8.29
CA ALA A 168 -8.44 15.75 -8.96
C ALA A 168 -7.90 16.51 -10.16
#